data_9c085c77ae83ede906014047fb2d7210
#
_entry.id   9c085c77ae83ede906014047fb2d7210
#
_cell.length_a   1.000
_cell.length_b   1.000
_cell.length_c   1.000
_cell.angle_alpha   90.00
_cell.angle_beta   90.00
_cell.angle_gamma   90.00
#
_symmetry.space_group_name_H-M   'P 1'
#
loop_
_entity.id
_entity.type
_entity.pdbx_description
1 polymer ?
#
loop_
_entity_poly.entity_id
_entity_poly.type
_entity_poly.pdbx_seq_one_letter_code
_entity_poly.pdbx_strand_id
1 'polypeptide(L)'
;INPHFLYNTLESIKGLAARHGVPEIADIATAIGKISRYSIKGAVTVTLAEEMEIADAYLRIQKIRFGNRFELIVSIPESCRSLTVPKMLLQPLAENAVIHGLENRREGTLYISAHTQEDDLLVIVQDDGEGMSPERLDDIRRMLEEETPGSGQIGLRNIHRRIRLSCGEKYGLTIDSAPRSGTKVTVRLPAGRAAQAEEEETVCTGC
;
A
#
# COMPACT_ATOMS: atom_id res chain seq x y z
N ILE A 1 3.22 -16.46 -14.79
CA ILE A 1 2.24 -15.90 -15.77
C ILE A 1 3.01 -14.95 -16.67
N ASN A 2 2.82 -15.07 -18.00
CA ASN A 2 3.45 -14.16 -18.96
C ASN A 2 2.82 -12.76 -18.83
N PRO A 3 3.58 -11.71 -18.45
CA PRO A 3 3.04 -10.36 -18.28
C PRO A 3 2.39 -9.80 -19.56
N HIS A 4 2.96 -10.12 -20.71
CA HIS A 4 2.45 -9.68 -22.01
C HIS A 4 1.06 -10.26 -22.30
N PHE A 5 0.83 -11.54 -21.97
CA PHE A 5 -0.49 -12.16 -22.11
C PHE A 5 -1.53 -11.46 -21.22
N LEU A 6 -1.17 -11.17 -19.97
CA LEU A 6 -2.05 -10.46 -19.04
C LEU A 6 -2.45 -9.09 -19.59
N TYR A 7 -1.49 -8.31 -20.08
CA TYR A 7 -1.78 -6.96 -20.62
C TYR A 7 -2.67 -7.02 -21.85
N ASN A 8 -2.38 -7.92 -22.79
CA ASN A 8 -3.18 -8.07 -24.01
C ASN A 8 -4.61 -8.50 -23.68
N THR A 9 -4.80 -9.36 -22.69
CA THR A 9 -6.12 -9.77 -22.21
C THR A 9 -6.89 -8.59 -21.62
N LEU A 10 -6.24 -7.78 -20.77
CA LEU A 10 -6.85 -6.59 -20.16
C LEU A 10 -7.22 -5.53 -21.21
N GLU A 11 -6.37 -5.30 -22.22
CA GLU A 11 -6.71 -4.40 -23.33
C GLU A 11 -7.88 -4.92 -24.17
N SER A 12 -7.97 -6.23 -24.37
CA SER A 12 -9.13 -6.84 -25.05
C SER A 12 -10.42 -6.65 -24.26
N ILE A 13 -10.38 -6.87 -22.92
CA ILE A 13 -11.54 -6.64 -22.02
C ILE A 13 -11.95 -5.17 -22.07
N LYS A 14 -11.00 -4.24 -22.01
CA LYS A 14 -11.24 -2.80 -22.09
C LYS A 14 -11.92 -2.42 -23.42
N GLY A 15 -11.42 -2.97 -24.55
CA GLY A 15 -12.01 -2.75 -25.87
C GLY A 15 -13.43 -3.30 -26.00
N LEU A 16 -13.72 -4.47 -25.41
CA LEU A 16 -15.07 -5.03 -25.34
C LEU A 16 -15.99 -4.16 -24.48
N ALA A 17 -15.54 -3.74 -23.30
CA ALA A 17 -16.29 -2.88 -22.40
C ALA A 17 -16.69 -1.55 -23.07
N ALA A 18 -15.75 -0.92 -23.80
CA ALA A 18 -16.01 0.31 -24.56
C ALA A 18 -17.08 0.10 -25.64
N ARG A 19 -17.02 -1.01 -26.38
CA ARG A 19 -18.03 -1.34 -27.41
C ARG A 19 -19.43 -1.60 -26.86
N HIS A 20 -19.51 -2.13 -25.64
CA HIS A 20 -20.80 -2.44 -25.00
C HIS A 20 -21.29 -1.34 -24.05
N GLY A 21 -20.57 -0.22 -23.95
CA GLY A 21 -20.97 0.93 -23.12
C GLY A 21 -20.95 0.66 -21.62
N VAL A 22 -20.01 -0.17 -21.15
CA VAL A 22 -19.84 -0.51 -19.73
C VAL A 22 -18.50 0.05 -19.21
N PRO A 23 -18.43 1.35 -18.88
CA PRO A 23 -17.18 2.03 -18.50
C PRO A 23 -16.53 1.44 -17.26
N GLU A 24 -17.30 0.93 -16.30
CA GLU A 24 -16.79 0.33 -15.07
C GLU A 24 -15.87 -0.86 -15.34
N ILE A 25 -16.18 -1.68 -16.35
CA ILE A 25 -15.31 -2.81 -16.73
C ILE A 25 -14.00 -2.29 -17.35
N ALA A 26 -14.07 -1.23 -18.16
CA ALA A 26 -12.88 -0.60 -18.73
C ALA A 26 -11.98 -0.01 -17.65
N ASP A 27 -12.56 0.63 -16.62
CA ASP A 27 -11.85 1.20 -15.48
C ASP A 27 -11.17 0.11 -14.65
N ILE A 28 -11.87 -0.99 -14.35
CA ILE A 28 -11.30 -2.14 -13.64
C ILE A 28 -10.12 -2.73 -14.43
N ALA A 29 -10.29 -2.98 -15.74
CA ALA A 29 -9.23 -3.54 -16.57
C ALA A 29 -8.00 -2.63 -16.62
N THR A 30 -8.21 -1.31 -16.71
CA THR A 30 -7.15 -0.30 -16.69
C THR A 30 -6.41 -0.30 -15.35
N ALA A 31 -7.14 -0.31 -14.24
CA ALA A 31 -6.55 -0.31 -12.89
C ALA A 31 -5.74 -1.59 -12.62
N ILE A 32 -6.28 -2.78 -12.99
CA ILE A 32 -5.54 -4.05 -12.86
C ILE A 32 -4.26 -4.01 -13.71
N GLY A 33 -4.33 -3.51 -14.94
CA GLY A 33 -3.16 -3.35 -15.82
C GLY A 33 -2.08 -2.45 -15.21
N LYS A 34 -2.49 -1.32 -14.58
CA LYS A 34 -1.58 -0.40 -13.89
C LYS A 34 -0.90 -1.07 -12.70
N ILE A 35 -1.66 -1.70 -11.81
CA ILE A 35 -1.15 -2.40 -10.62
C ILE A 35 -0.21 -3.54 -11.02
N SER A 36 -0.61 -4.37 -11.99
CA SER A 36 0.20 -5.50 -12.45
C SER A 36 1.54 -5.04 -13.05
N ARG A 37 1.52 -3.98 -13.87
CA ARG A 37 2.73 -3.41 -14.48
C ARG A 37 3.68 -2.88 -13.41
N TYR A 38 3.12 -2.19 -12.44
CA TYR A 38 3.87 -1.68 -11.31
C TYR A 38 4.51 -2.81 -10.51
N SER A 39 3.78 -3.85 -10.16
CA SER A 39 4.28 -4.98 -9.35
C SER A 39 5.46 -5.72 -10.01
N ILE A 40 5.48 -5.83 -11.35
CA ILE A 40 6.48 -6.60 -12.11
C ILE A 40 7.77 -5.82 -12.36
N LYS A 41 7.72 -4.48 -12.49
CA LYS A 41 8.89 -3.66 -12.82
C LYS A 41 9.74 -3.29 -11.60
N GLY A 42 10.97 -3.51 -11.68
CA GLY A 42 12.24 -3.61 -11.00
C GLY A 42 12.70 -2.59 -9.97
N ALA A 43 12.08 -1.45 -9.72
CA ALA A 43 12.60 -0.54 -8.70
C ALA A 43 12.24 -1.04 -7.27
N VAL A 44 13.20 -0.99 -6.34
CA VAL A 44 12.98 -1.33 -4.93
C VAL A 44 12.33 -0.17 -4.19
N THR A 45 12.62 1.05 -4.61
CA THR A 45 12.10 2.30 -4.07
C THR A 45 11.48 3.15 -5.17
N VAL A 46 10.48 3.93 -4.82
CA VAL A 46 9.69 4.80 -5.70
C VAL A 46 9.33 6.08 -4.95
N THR A 47 8.76 7.06 -5.63
CA THR A 47 8.22 8.25 -4.95
C THR A 47 6.90 7.94 -4.24
N LEU A 48 6.59 8.69 -3.18
CA LEU A 48 5.28 8.58 -2.51
C LEU A 48 4.13 8.92 -3.47
N ALA A 49 4.36 9.79 -4.46
CA ALA A 49 3.39 10.07 -5.52
C ALA A 49 3.06 8.83 -6.35
N GLU A 50 4.08 8.04 -6.76
CA GLU A 50 3.87 6.79 -7.51
C GLU A 50 3.11 5.75 -6.69
N GLU A 51 3.43 5.60 -5.39
CA GLU A 51 2.68 4.72 -4.48
C GLU A 51 1.22 5.17 -4.36
N MET A 52 0.97 6.49 -4.26
CA MET A 52 -0.39 7.02 -4.19
C MET A 52 -1.20 6.74 -5.46
N GLU A 53 -0.56 6.82 -6.64
CA GLU A 53 -1.22 6.46 -7.90
C GLU A 53 -1.65 4.99 -7.96
N ILE A 54 -0.87 4.09 -7.38
CA ILE A 54 -1.19 2.65 -7.34
C ILE A 54 -2.27 2.37 -6.30
N ALA A 55 -2.19 3.01 -5.14
CA ALA A 55 -3.24 2.94 -4.12
C ALA A 55 -4.59 3.46 -4.67
N ASP A 56 -4.59 4.59 -5.41
CA ASP A 56 -5.79 5.12 -6.06
C ASP A 56 -6.37 4.13 -7.09
N ALA A 57 -5.52 3.52 -7.92
CA ALA A 57 -5.98 2.50 -8.88
C ALA A 57 -6.64 1.30 -8.17
N TYR A 58 -6.08 0.83 -7.06
CA TYR A 58 -6.67 -0.21 -6.23
C TYR A 58 -8.03 0.24 -5.65
N LEU A 59 -8.06 1.43 -5.06
CA LEU A 59 -9.27 1.98 -4.41
C LEU A 59 -10.41 2.22 -5.40
N ARG A 60 -10.12 2.57 -6.66
CA ARG A 60 -11.12 2.64 -7.74
C ARG A 60 -11.80 1.30 -7.97
N ILE A 61 -11.05 0.20 -8.02
CA ILE A 61 -11.62 -1.15 -8.14
C ILE A 61 -12.54 -1.43 -6.95
N GLN A 62 -12.10 -1.12 -5.73
CA GLN A 62 -12.91 -1.36 -4.54
C GLN A 62 -14.17 -0.49 -4.50
N LYS A 63 -14.11 0.77 -4.95
CA LYS A 63 -15.29 1.63 -5.06
C LYS A 63 -16.34 1.06 -6.03
N ILE A 64 -15.93 0.53 -7.18
CA ILE A 64 -16.85 -0.13 -8.13
C ILE A 64 -17.44 -1.39 -7.48
N ARG A 65 -16.60 -2.21 -6.81
CA ARG A 65 -17.03 -3.46 -6.17
C ARG A 65 -18.03 -3.22 -5.03
N PHE A 66 -17.79 -2.22 -4.20
CA PHE A 66 -18.61 -1.93 -3.01
C PHE A 66 -19.68 -0.85 -3.22
N GLY A 67 -19.84 -0.31 -4.44
CA GLY A 67 -20.87 0.67 -4.76
C GLY A 67 -20.65 2.02 -4.07
N ASN A 68 -19.41 2.52 -4.06
CA ASN A 68 -19.03 3.83 -3.50
C ASN A 68 -19.36 3.99 -1.98
N ARG A 69 -19.31 2.91 -1.21
CA ARG A 69 -19.64 2.92 0.23
C ARG A 69 -18.61 3.61 1.11
N PHE A 70 -17.46 4.01 0.57
CA PHE A 70 -16.46 4.74 1.34
C PHE A 70 -15.95 5.97 0.61
N GLU A 71 -15.63 7.00 1.36
CA GLU A 71 -14.94 8.19 0.90
C GLU A 71 -13.43 8.04 1.06
N LEU A 72 -12.66 8.62 0.13
CA LEU A 72 -11.20 8.71 0.23
C LEU A 72 -10.82 10.19 0.42
N ILE A 73 -10.13 10.48 1.51
CA ILE A 73 -9.56 11.79 1.81
C ILE A 73 -8.05 11.70 1.80
N VAL A 74 -7.40 12.48 0.93
CA VAL A 74 -5.94 12.51 0.79
C VAL A 74 -5.38 13.85 1.21
N SER A 75 -4.43 13.86 2.15
CA SER A 75 -3.72 15.03 2.64
C SER A 75 -2.21 14.80 2.60
N ILE A 76 -1.61 14.87 1.41
CA ILE A 76 -0.18 14.70 1.17
C ILE A 76 0.38 15.97 0.56
N PRO A 77 1.18 16.77 1.32
CA PRO A 77 1.84 17.95 0.81
C PRO A 77 2.77 17.64 -0.37
N GLU A 78 2.95 18.59 -1.28
CA GLU A 78 3.82 18.42 -2.45
C GLU A 78 5.26 18.06 -2.05
N SER A 79 5.76 18.64 -0.94
CA SER A 79 7.07 18.32 -0.39
C SER A 79 7.24 16.85 0.02
N CYS A 80 6.16 16.14 0.39
CA CYS A 80 6.20 14.73 0.72
C CYS A 80 6.05 13.83 -0.51
N ARG A 81 5.40 14.30 -1.59
CA ARG A 81 5.11 13.51 -2.79
C ARG A 81 6.37 13.03 -3.50
N SER A 82 7.42 13.85 -3.51
CA SER A 82 8.71 13.57 -4.15
C SER A 82 9.63 12.70 -3.30
N LEU A 83 9.30 12.46 -2.03
CA LEU A 83 10.12 11.65 -1.14
C LEU A 83 10.07 10.17 -1.55
N THR A 84 11.20 9.50 -1.41
CA THR A 84 11.36 8.10 -1.79
C THR A 84 10.90 7.18 -0.67
N VAL A 85 10.10 6.19 -1.03
CA VAL A 85 9.56 5.18 -0.11
C VAL A 85 9.77 3.78 -0.69
N PRO A 86 9.76 2.72 0.13
CA PRO A 86 9.77 1.35 -0.36
C PRO A 86 8.56 1.08 -1.25
N LYS A 87 8.78 0.47 -2.40
CA LYS A 87 7.72 0.08 -3.33
C LYS A 87 6.71 -0.87 -2.69
N MET A 88 5.44 -0.84 -3.09
CA MET A 88 4.34 -1.61 -2.50
C MET A 88 4.16 -1.30 -1.01
N LEU A 89 4.14 0.00 -0.67
CA LEU A 89 3.90 0.49 0.67
C LEU A 89 2.42 0.79 0.91
N LEU A 90 1.84 1.68 0.10
CA LEU A 90 0.49 2.20 0.35
C LEU A 90 -0.62 1.22 -0.03
N GLN A 91 -0.47 0.47 -1.13
CA GLN A 91 -1.53 -0.43 -1.59
C GLN A 91 -1.93 -1.46 -0.53
N PRO A 92 -1.01 -2.22 0.12
CA PRO A 92 -1.42 -3.19 1.14
C PRO A 92 -2.01 -2.54 2.39
N LEU A 93 -1.62 -1.30 2.72
CA LEU A 93 -2.21 -0.56 3.84
C LEU A 93 -3.65 -0.13 3.52
N ALA A 94 -3.89 0.38 2.31
CA ALA A 94 -5.23 0.71 1.82
C ALA A 94 -6.11 -0.54 1.72
N GLU A 95 -5.54 -1.68 1.29
CA GLU A 95 -6.23 -2.98 1.25
C GLU A 95 -6.69 -3.42 2.64
N ASN A 96 -5.82 -3.36 3.64
CA ASN A 96 -6.19 -3.69 5.02
C ASN A 96 -7.31 -2.79 5.55
N ALA A 97 -7.25 -1.48 5.31
CA ALA A 97 -8.28 -0.54 5.75
C ALA A 97 -9.63 -0.83 5.09
N VAL A 98 -9.66 -1.08 3.78
CA VAL A 98 -10.92 -1.38 3.07
C VAL A 98 -11.49 -2.73 3.47
N ILE A 99 -10.68 -3.81 3.45
CA ILE A 99 -11.17 -5.18 3.69
C ILE A 99 -11.51 -5.40 5.17
N HIS A 100 -10.67 -4.94 6.09
CA HIS A 100 -10.86 -5.21 7.52
C HIS A 100 -11.56 -4.08 8.27
N GLY A 101 -11.44 -2.84 7.79
CA GLY A 101 -12.10 -1.69 8.40
C GLY A 101 -13.49 -1.41 7.86
N LEU A 102 -13.65 -1.39 6.54
CA LEU A 102 -14.81 -0.77 5.89
C LEU A 102 -15.76 -1.76 5.19
N GLU A 103 -15.35 -3.01 4.90
CA GLU A 103 -16.14 -3.97 4.09
C GLU A 103 -17.56 -4.19 4.62
N ASN A 104 -17.72 -4.29 5.94
CA ASN A 104 -19.00 -4.55 6.59
C ASN A 104 -19.80 -3.28 6.91
N ARG A 105 -19.28 -2.10 6.61
CA ARG A 105 -19.96 -0.83 6.88
C ARG A 105 -20.79 -0.37 5.68
N ARG A 106 -21.88 0.33 5.96
CA ARG A 106 -22.70 0.97 4.90
C ARG A 106 -22.02 2.20 4.34
N GLU A 107 -21.30 2.93 5.19
CA GLU A 107 -20.53 4.12 4.87
C GLU A 107 -19.28 4.14 5.72
N GLY A 108 -18.20 4.71 5.18
CA GLY A 108 -16.95 4.85 5.90
C GLY A 108 -16.00 5.80 5.19
N THR A 109 -14.90 6.14 5.86
CA THR A 109 -13.89 7.06 5.33
C THR A 109 -12.51 6.45 5.48
N LEU A 110 -11.75 6.49 4.39
CA LEU A 110 -10.33 6.17 4.35
C LEU A 110 -9.54 7.46 4.23
N TYR A 111 -8.68 7.71 5.20
CA TYR A 111 -7.77 8.86 5.23
C TYR A 111 -6.37 8.40 4.89
N ILE A 112 -5.71 9.05 3.92
CA ILE A 112 -4.29 8.86 3.62
C ILE A 112 -3.61 10.21 3.75
N SER A 113 -2.65 10.31 4.66
CA SER A 113 -1.92 11.56 4.87
C SER A 113 -0.42 11.30 5.02
N ALA A 114 0.38 12.34 4.78
CA ALA A 114 1.80 12.32 5.03
C ALA A 114 2.29 13.68 5.51
N HIS A 115 3.30 13.66 6.36
CA HIS A 115 4.02 14.86 6.78
C HIS A 115 5.45 14.50 7.19
N THR A 116 6.33 15.48 7.18
CA THR A 116 7.68 15.33 7.72
C THR A 116 7.71 15.82 9.16
N GLN A 117 8.42 15.10 10.01
CA GLN A 117 8.69 15.47 11.39
C GLN A 117 10.18 15.27 11.65
N GLU A 118 10.91 16.36 11.88
CA GLU A 118 12.37 16.35 11.93
C GLU A 118 12.95 15.73 10.63
N ASP A 119 13.74 14.67 10.75
CA ASP A 119 14.36 13.95 9.64
C ASP A 119 13.53 12.74 9.18
N ASP A 120 12.30 12.60 9.66
CA ASP A 120 11.45 11.45 9.36
C ASP A 120 10.23 11.86 8.50
N LEU A 121 9.86 10.95 7.60
CA LEU A 121 8.59 10.95 6.87
C LEU A 121 7.61 10.05 7.62
N LEU A 122 6.48 10.61 7.99
CA LEU A 122 5.34 9.87 8.53
C LEU A 122 4.26 9.74 7.46
N VAL A 123 3.91 8.52 7.09
CA VAL A 123 2.79 8.21 6.19
C VAL A 123 1.72 7.51 7.01
N ILE A 124 0.51 8.03 6.96
CA ILE A 124 -0.61 7.57 7.79
C ILE A 124 -1.74 7.09 6.90
N VAL A 125 -2.21 5.88 7.15
CA VAL A 125 -3.43 5.33 6.56
C VAL A 125 -4.38 5.03 7.71
N GLN A 126 -5.56 5.65 7.69
CA GLN A 126 -6.55 5.54 8.75
C GLN A 126 -7.93 5.32 8.18
N ASP A 127 -8.65 4.36 8.72
CA ASP A 127 -10.08 4.16 8.49
C ASP A 127 -10.89 4.53 9.73
N ASP A 128 -12.16 4.84 9.54
CA ASP A 128 -13.16 5.01 10.60
C ASP A 128 -14.02 3.76 10.80
N GLY A 129 -13.46 2.58 10.49
CA GLY A 129 -14.11 1.30 10.43
C GLY A 129 -14.44 0.66 11.78
N GLU A 130 -14.53 -0.68 11.77
CA GLU A 130 -14.90 -1.46 12.96
C GLU A 130 -13.85 -1.42 14.08
N GLY A 131 -12.59 -1.16 13.70
CA GLY A 131 -11.46 -1.22 14.62
C GLY A 131 -11.21 -2.63 15.17
N MET A 132 -10.36 -2.72 16.18
CA MET A 132 -9.93 -3.99 16.76
C MET A 132 -10.10 -4.00 18.29
N SER A 133 -10.32 -5.19 18.86
CA SER A 133 -10.25 -5.37 20.30
C SER A 133 -8.80 -5.20 20.79
N PRO A 134 -8.57 -4.86 22.07
CA PRO A 134 -7.23 -4.75 22.65
C PRO A 134 -6.41 -6.02 22.45
N GLU A 135 -7.01 -7.20 22.64
CA GLU A 135 -6.33 -8.49 22.49
C GLU A 135 -5.85 -8.68 21.04
N ARG A 136 -6.71 -8.36 20.06
CA ARG A 136 -6.35 -8.47 18.64
C ARG A 136 -5.25 -7.49 18.25
N LEU A 137 -5.30 -6.27 18.77
CA LEU A 137 -4.28 -5.26 18.54
C LEU A 137 -2.93 -5.68 19.12
N ASP A 138 -2.93 -6.24 20.32
CA ASP A 138 -1.71 -6.76 20.98
C ASP A 138 -1.13 -7.95 20.23
N ASP A 139 -1.97 -8.85 19.68
CA ASP A 139 -1.53 -9.95 18.82
C ASP A 139 -0.84 -9.44 17.55
N ILE A 140 -1.40 -8.42 16.91
CA ILE A 140 -0.79 -7.83 15.71
C ILE A 140 0.51 -7.13 16.05
N ARG A 141 0.58 -6.37 17.15
CA ARG A 141 1.81 -5.71 17.59
C ARG A 141 2.92 -6.72 17.88
N ARG A 142 2.61 -7.82 18.57
CA ARG A 142 3.57 -8.91 18.80
C ARG A 142 4.04 -9.53 17.48
N MET A 143 3.11 -9.80 16.56
CA MET A 143 3.42 -10.35 15.24
C MET A 143 4.36 -9.44 14.42
N LEU A 144 4.25 -8.11 14.55
CA LEU A 144 5.17 -7.18 13.88
C LEU A 144 6.61 -7.31 14.39
N GLU A 145 6.79 -7.59 15.69
CA GLU A 145 8.11 -7.72 16.34
C GLU A 145 8.71 -9.14 16.22
N GLU A 146 7.91 -10.16 15.91
CA GLU A 146 8.38 -11.54 15.79
C GLU A 146 9.18 -11.78 14.50
N GLU A 147 10.33 -12.46 14.61
CA GLU A 147 11.16 -12.83 13.45
C GLU A 147 10.63 -14.05 12.68
N THR A 148 9.85 -14.92 13.32
CA THR A 148 9.39 -16.20 12.76
C THR A 148 8.14 -16.07 11.90
N PRO A 149 7.99 -16.83 10.79
CA PRO A 149 6.81 -16.79 9.93
C PRO A 149 5.57 -17.34 10.66
N GLY A 150 4.66 -16.47 11.08
CA GLY A 150 3.33 -16.84 11.58
C GLY A 150 2.26 -16.78 10.48
N SER A 151 1.20 -17.54 10.64
CA SER A 151 0.08 -17.65 9.69
C SER A 151 -0.96 -16.54 9.84
N GLY A 152 -0.61 -15.25 9.73
CA GLY A 152 -1.59 -14.17 9.81
C GLY A 152 -1.03 -12.85 9.29
N GLN A 153 -1.89 -12.02 8.72
CA GLN A 153 -1.63 -10.66 8.19
C GLN A 153 -0.22 -10.45 7.57
N ILE A 154 0.13 -11.30 6.64
CA ILE A 154 1.45 -11.37 5.96
C ILE A 154 1.85 -10.00 5.37
N GLY A 155 0.87 -9.19 4.94
CA GLY A 155 1.12 -7.90 4.29
C GLY A 155 1.78 -6.86 5.20
N LEU A 156 1.18 -6.56 6.37
CA LEU A 156 1.68 -5.53 7.30
C LEU A 156 3.06 -5.91 7.86
N ARG A 157 3.22 -7.18 8.25
CA ARG A 157 4.48 -7.69 8.75
C ARG A 157 5.61 -7.59 7.71
N ASN A 158 5.33 -7.97 6.47
CA ASN A 158 6.32 -7.88 5.41
C ASN A 158 6.77 -6.43 5.15
N ILE A 159 5.84 -5.48 5.21
CA ILE A 159 6.16 -4.06 5.10
C ILE A 159 7.02 -3.62 6.29
N HIS A 160 6.61 -3.93 7.52
CA HIS A 160 7.34 -3.57 8.74
C HIS A 160 8.78 -4.08 8.69
N ARG A 161 8.95 -5.39 8.46
CA ARG A 161 10.27 -6.03 8.37
C ARG A 161 11.13 -5.44 7.25
N ARG A 162 10.55 -5.23 6.07
CA ARG A 162 11.29 -4.64 4.94
C ARG A 162 11.80 -3.24 5.27
N ILE A 163 10.98 -2.41 5.92
CA ILE A 163 11.39 -1.07 6.35
C ILE A 163 12.53 -1.16 7.36
N ARG A 164 12.42 -1.99 8.39
CA ARG A 164 13.47 -2.17 9.39
C ARG A 164 14.80 -2.63 8.79
N LEU A 165 14.74 -3.58 7.86
CA LEU A 165 15.93 -4.08 7.18
C LEU A 165 16.60 -3.03 6.28
N SER A 166 15.83 -2.15 5.64
CA SER A 166 16.37 -1.16 4.70
C SER A 166 16.69 0.20 5.33
N CYS A 167 15.99 0.57 6.41
CA CYS A 167 16.11 1.90 7.01
C CYS A 167 16.62 1.89 8.45
N GLY A 168 16.63 0.72 9.12
CA GLY A 168 17.05 0.56 10.50
C GLY A 168 15.91 0.36 11.50
N GLU A 169 16.24 -0.12 12.69
CA GLU A 169 15.31 -0.60 13.73
C GLU A 169 14.30 0.45 14.24
N LYS A 170 14.63 1.75 14.17
CA LYS A 170 13.74 2.83 14.61
C LYS A 170 12.59 3.11 13.67
N TYR A 171 12.62 2.52 12.46
CA TYR A 171 11.63 2.69 11.40
C TYR A 171 10.69 1.49 11.32
N GLY A 172 9.57 1.66 10.66
CA GLY A 172 8.58 0.59 10.50
C GLY A 172 7.15 1.08 10.67
N LEU A 173 6.28 0.18 11.12
CA LEU A 173 4.85 0.42 11.32
C LEU A 173 4.53 0.53 12.81
N THR A 174 3.62 1.46 13.15
CA THR A 174 2.87 1.45 14.40
C THR A 174 1.38 1.40 14.10
N ILE A 175 0.61 0.73 14.97
CA ILE A 175 -0.83 0.53 14.77
C ILE A 175 -1.57 0.95 16.03
N ASP A 176 -2.55 1.83 15.85
CA ASP A 176 -3.51 2.27 16.85
C ASP A 176 -4.91 1.91 16.39
N SER A 177 -5.69 1.27 17.25
CA SER A 177 -7.05 0.88 16.95
C SER A 177 -7.84 0.70 18.22
N ALA A 178 -9.14 0.94 18.16
CA ALA A 178 -10.09 0.62 19.21
C ALA A 178 -11.41 0.17 18.59
N PRO A 179 -12.21 -0.65 19.28
CA PRO A 179 -13.50 -1.10 18.79
C PRO A 179 -14.39 0.08 18.38
N ARG A 180 -14.93 0.03 17.17
CA ARG A 180 -15.80 1.06 16.57
C ARG A 180 -15.15 2.43 16.34
N SER A 181 -13.83 2.53 16.48
CA SER A 181 -13.07 3.78 16.28
C SER A 181 -12.13 3.71 15.08
N GLY A 182 -12.20 2.63 14.30
CA GLY A 182 -11.34 2.39 13.15
C GLY A 182 -9.92 1.98 13.52
N THR A 183 -9.07 2.03 12.52
CA THR A 183 -7.65 1.68 12.64
C THR A 183 -6.79 2.74 12.00
N LYS A 184 -5.72 3.12 12.68
CA LYS A 184 -4.68 4.03 12.19
C LYS A 184 -3.37 3.26 12.12
N VAL A 185 -2.82 3.16 10.92
CA VAL A 185 -1.48 2.63 10.67
C VAL A 185 -0.57 3.80 10.33
N THR A 186 0.49 3.98 11.10
CA THR A 186 1.53 4.99 10.86
C THR A 186 2.80 4.29 10.41
N VAL A 187 3.31 4.69 9.25
CA VAL A 187 4.60 4.27 8.72
C VAL A 187 5.60 5.37 9.01
N ARG A 188 6.70 5.03 9.66
CA ARG A 188 7.83 5.93 9.88
C ARG A 188 9.01 5.52 8.99
N LEU A 189 9.52 6.47 8.22
CA LEU A 189 10.62 6.32 7.27
C LEU A 189 11.59 7.51 7.42
N PRO A 190 12.87 7.40 7.00
CA PRO A 190 13.72 8.58 6.90
C PRO A 190 13.18 9.52 5.79
N ALA A 191 13.13 10.82 6.05
CA ALA A 191 12.71 11.84 5.08
C ALA A 191 13.76 12.13 3.99
N GLY A 192 14.99 11.65 4.16
CA GLY A 192 16.04 11.68 3.15
C GLY A 192 15.95 10.48 2.21
N ARG A 193 16.68 10.52 1.09
CA ARG A 193 16.77 9.41 0.14
C ARG A 193 16.93 8.09 0.90
N ALA A 194 16.02 7.12 0.61
CA ALA A 194 16.23 5.76 1.08
C ALA A 194 17.66 5.34 0.73
N ALA A 195 18.41 4.82 1.72
CA ALA A 195 19.76 4.37 1.53
C ALA A 195 19.81 3.52 0.26
N GLN A 196 20.69 3.87 -0.65
CA GLN A 196 21.03 3.03 -1.78
C GLN A 196 21.46 1.69 -1.17
N ALA A 197 20.71 0.62 -1.46
CA ALA A 197 21.24 -0.71 -1.33
C ALA A 197 22.51 -0.72 -2.19
N GLU A 198 23.67 -0.84 -1.55
CA GLU A 198 24.94 -1.03 -2.23
C GLU A 198 24.75 -2.24 -3.15
N GLU A 199 24.77 -1.99 -4.46
CA GLU A 199 25.04 -3.04 -5.43
C GLU A 199 26.48 -3.51 -5.12
N GLU A 200 26.60 -4.63 -4.42
CA GLU A 200 27.83 -5.41 -4.40
C GLU A 200 28.10 -5.85 -5.86
N GLU A 201 28.83 -4.99 -6.58
CA GLU A 201 29.58 -5.41 -7.77
C GLU A 201 30.53 -6.53 -7.32
N THR A 202 30.11 -7.76 -7.48
CA THR A 202 31.01 -8.89 -7.49
C THR A 202 31.83 -8.77 -8.78
N VAL A 203 32.91 -8.01 -8.69
CA VAL A 203 33.99 -8.05 -9.67
C VAL A 203 34.60 -9.44 -9.61
N CYS A 204 34.13 -10.33 -10.44
CA CYS A 204 34.89 -11.53 -10.82
C CYS A 204 36.09 -11.07 -11.65
N THR A 205 37.18 -10.71 -10.99
CA THR A 205 38.51 -10.68 -11.61
C THR A 205 38.93 -12.12 -11.87
N GLY A 206 39.09 -12.40 -13.15
CA GLY A 206 39.38 -13.69 -13.73
C GLY A 206 40.74 -14.32 -13.39
N CYS A 207 40.93 -15.49 -13.79
CA CYS A 207 42.12 -16.06 -14.43
C CYS A 207 41.63 -17.13 -15.41
#